data_a8843df19e670ec94fd01b9c110cf590
#
_entry.id   a8843df19e670ec94fd01b9c110cf590
#
_cell.length_a   1.000
_cell.length_b   1.000
_cell.length_c   1.000
_cell.angle_alpha   90.00
_cell.angle_beta   90.00
_cell.angle_gamma   90.00
#
_symmetry.space_group_name_H-M   'P 1'
#
loop_
_entity.id
_entity.type
_entity.pdbx_description
1 polymer ?
#
loop_
_entity_poly.entity_id
_entity_poly.type
_entity_poly.pdbx_seq_one_letter_code
_entity_poly.pdbx_strand_id
1 'polypeptide(L)'
;MVIILIDELIKYQVLDLNKLILRIYPKLDLKPNEAVMLLHLLSFYQQNNQKVFPLSYNSLKNKTGMNTKENGLLIQALIEKRFIDLKLENIKEKEQECIDISNTLMKIEDFLSKEKIEDNNKQIRQNYSDICTLFEINLGRSLSPVELNLLNENAKFYKKGDFERAIFEISKKNDISINLCIEYLKNEKKIIKEVDKEHEKAILDFFESINKKS
;
A
#
# COMPACT_ATOMS: atom_id res chain seq x y z
N MET A 1 7.42 1.08 8.58
CA MET A 1 6.24 0.56 9.29
C MET A 1 5.13 1.58 9.15
N VAL A 2 4.14 1.30 8.30
CA VAL A 2 3.03 2.23 7.98
C VAL A 2 1.78 1.65 8.64
N ILE A 3 1.68 1.79 9.95
CA ILE A 3 0.54 1.26 10.76
C ILE A 3 -0.57 2.31 10.97
N ILE A 4 -0.44 3.49 10.40
CA ILE A 4 -1.24 4.64 10.89
C ILE A 4 -2.50 4.89 10.09
N LEU A 5 -2.82 4.16 9.02
CA LEU A 5 -3.51 4.94 8.02
C LEU A 5 -4.95 4.60 7.71
N ILE A 6 -5.41 3.38 7.94
CA ILE A 6 -6.80 3.07 7.53
C ILE A 6 -7.79 3.83 8.38
N ASP A 7 -7.65 3.83 9.69
CA ASP A 7 -8.56 4.56 10.59
C ASP A 7 -8.57 6.07 10.31
N GLU A 8 -7.40 6.67 10.07
CA GLU A 8 -7.31 8.09 9.72
C GLU A 8 -7.87 8.39 8.33
N LEU A 9 -7.57 7.57 7.33
CA LEU A 9 -8.12 7.72 5.98
C LEU A 9 -9.64 7.59 5.96
N ILE A 10 -10.20 6.73 6.80
CA ILE A 10 -11.65 6.60 6.99
C ILE A 10 -12.20 7.83 7.70
N LYS A 11 -11.58 8.25 8.80
CA LYS A 11 -11.99 9.41 9.58
C LYS A 11 -12.03 10.70 8.77
N TYR A 12 -11.04 10.89 7.90
CA TYR A 12 -10.98 12.05 6.99
C TYR A 12 -11.74 11.84 5.67
N GLN A 13 -12.51 10.75 5.54
CA GLN A 13 -13.30 10.40 4.35
C GLN A 13 -12.47 10.28 3.05
N VAL A 14 -11.16 10.04 3.17
CA VAL A 14 -10.28 9.82 2.02
C VAL A 14 -10.46 8.41 1.45
N LEU A 15 -10.81 7.42 2.32
CA LEU A 15 -11.06 6.05 1.94
C LEU A 15 -12.54 5.71 2.03
N ASP A 16 -13.16 5.42 0.88
CA ASP A 16 -14.51 4.86 0.80
C ASP A 16 -14.46 3.34 1.01
N LEU A 17 -14.71 2.92 2.27
CA LEU A 17 -14.71 1.49 2.64
C LEU A 17 -15.74 0.69 1.85
N ASN A 18 -16.88 1.27 1.52
CA ASN A 18 -17.94 0.55 0.81
C ASN A 18 -17.49 0.21 -0.60
N LYS A 19 -16.92 1.17 -1.33
CA LYS A 19 -16.36 0.93 -2.66
C LYS A 19 -15.20 -0.06 -2.60
N LEU A 20 -14.35 0.05 -1.59
CA LEU A 20 -13.22 -0.85 -1.41
C LEU A 20 -13.71 -2.29 -1.21
N ILE A 21 -14.60 -2.54 -0.24
CA ILE A 21 -15.12 -3.89 0.03
C ILE A 21 -15.83 -4.47 -1.20
N LEU A 22 -16.68 -3.70 -1.89
CA LEU A 22 -17.33 -4.16 -3.11
C LEU A 22 -16.33 -4.59 -4.20
N ARG A 23 -15.17 -3.99 -4.25
CA ARG A 23 -14.10 -4.35 -5.21
C ARG A 23 -13.30 -5.58 -4.79
N ILE A 24 -13.05 -5.74 -3.47
CA ILE A 24 -12.09 -6.73 -2.99
C ILE A 24 -12.72 -7.96 -2.32
N TYR A 25 -14.04 -7.98 -2.04
CA TYR A 25 -14.67 -9.07 -1.30
C TYR A 25 -14.41 -10.48 -1.87
N PRO A 26 -14.33 -10.70 -3.21
CA PRO A 26 -14.00 -12.03 -3.72
C PRO A 26 -12.57 -12.45 -3.39
N LYS A 27 -11.65 -11.48 -3.35
CA LYS A 27 -10.24 -11.72 -2.98
C LYS A 27 -10.07 -11.96 -1.47
N LEU A 28 -11.05 -11.55 -0.67
CA LEU A 28 -11.13 -11.80 0.78
C LEU A 28 -11.90 -13.09 1.11
N ASP A 29 -12.24 -13.89 0.12
CA ASP A 29 -13.04 -15.13 0.27
C ASP A 29 -14.43 -14.88 0.91
N LEU A 30 -15.04 -13.73 0.63
CA LEU A 30 -16.39 -13.41 1.05
C LEU A 30 -17.40 -13.73 -0.06
N LYS A 31 -18.53 -14.31 0.34
CA LYS A 31 -19.71 -14.42 -0.54
C LYS A 31 -20.42 -13.07 -0.66
N PRO A 32 -21.19 -12.82 -1.74
CA PRO A 32 -21.89 -11.55 -1.92
C PRO A 32 -22.73 -11.12 -0.71
N ASN A 33 -23.52 -12.05 -0.14
CA ASN A 33 -24.36 -11.73 1.02
C ASN A 33 -23.55 -11.45 2.29
N GLU A 34 -22.40 -12.11 2.48
CA GLU A 34 -21.46 -11.83 3.57
C GLU A 34 -20.84 -10.44 3.41
N ALA A 35 -20.47 -10.07 2.18
CA ALA A 35 -19.95 -8.75 1.88
C ALA A 35 -21.01 -7.66 2.16
N VAL A 36 -22.25 -7.87 1.75
CA VAL A 36 -23.36 -6.93 2.06
C VAL A 36 -23.56 -6.79 3.56
N MET A 37 -23.57 -7.91 4.32
CA MET A 37 -23.63 -7.86 5.78
C MET A 37 -22.47 -7.05 6.36
N LEU A 38 -21.25 -7.30 5.90
CA LEU A 38 -20.06 -6.58 6.33
C LEU A 38 -20.16 -5.08 6.04
N LEU A 39 -20.69 -4.69 4.87
CA LEU A 39 -20.93 -3.27 4.53
C LEU A 39 -21.90 -2.61 5.51
N HIS A 40 -22.97 -3.31 5.91
CA HIS A 40 -23.87 -2.79 6.94
C HIS A 40 -23.17 -2.60 8.29
N LEU A 41 -22.34 -3.55 8.72
CA LEU A 41 -21.56 -3.41 9.96
C LEU A 41 -20.55 -2.26 9.87
N LEU A 42 -19.85 -2.13 8.76
CA LEU A 42 -18.92 -1.01 8.53
C LEU A 42 -19.64 0.35 8.50
N SER A 43 -20.89 0.41 8.05
CA SER A 43 -21.68 1.65 8.10
C SER A 43 -21.94 2.14 9.53
N PHE A 44 -22.09 1.23 10.51
CA PHE A 44 -22.19 1.60 11.92
C PHE A 44 -20.88 2.19 12.45
N TYR A 45 -19.76 1.57 12.07
CA TYR A 45 -18.43 2.10 12.42
C TYR A 45 -18.21 3.50 11.84
N GLN A 46 -18.51 3.72 10.57
CA GLN A 46 -18.35 5.03 9.92
C GLN A 46 -19.21 6.12 10.56
N GLN A 47 -20.42 5.78 11.03
CA GLN A 47 -21.32 6.73 11.69
C GLN A 47 -20.87 7.09 13.11
N ASN A 48 -20.34 6.13 13.86
CA ASN A 48 -20.09 6.29 15.29
C ASN A 48 -18.59 6.37 15.64
N ASN A 49 -17.71 6.08 14.72
CA ASN A 49 -16.26 5.95 14.89
C ASN A 49 -15.87 4.98 16.04
N GLN A 50 -16.67 3.93 16.23
CA GLN A 50 -16.49 2.91 17.26
C GLN A 50 -16.30 1.54 16.62
N LYS A 51 -15.20 0.87 16.93
CA LYS A 51 -14.90 -0.48 16.40
C LYS A 51 -15.75 -1.57 17.07
N VAL A 52 -16.19 -1.29 18.28
CA VAL A 52 -17.07 -2.17 19.07
C VAL A 52 -18.41 -1.45 19.27
N PHE A 53 -19.50 -2.10 18.92
CA PHE A 53 -20.84 -1.56 19.01
C PHE A 53 -21.88 -2.63 19.32
N PRO A 54 -23.00 -2.28 19.98
CA PRO A 54 -24.03 -3.24 20.35
C PRO A 54 -24.65 -3.93 19.12
N LEU A 55 -24.81 -5.24 19.23
CA LEU A 55 -25.52 -6.02 18.22
C LEU A 55 -27.04 -5.83 18.38
N SER A 56 -27.69 -5.21 17.39
CA SER A 56 -29.12 -5.07 17.35
C SER A 56 -29.70 -5.82 16.14
N TYR A 57 -30.25 -6.99 16.36
CA TYR A 57 -30.90 -7.79 15.29
C TYR A 57 -32.05 -7.06 14.61
N ASN A 58 -32.82 -6.24 15.35
CA ASN A 58 -33.90 -5.41 14.79
C ASN A 58 -33.34 -4.34 13.84
N SER A 59 -32.24 -3.69 14.22
CA SER A 59 -31.61 -2.71 13.37
C SER A 59 -31.04 -3.37 12.10
N LEU A 60 -30.41 -4.52 12.23
CA LEU A 60 -29.91 -5.30 11.09
C LEU A 60 -31.05 -5.72 10.15
N LYS A 61 -32.18 -6.26 10.69
CA LYS A 61 -33.35 -6.63 9.90
C LYS A 61 -33.88 -5.44 9.09
N ASN A 62 -33.97 -4.26 9.69
CA ASN A 62 -34.48 -3.06 9.01
C ASN A 62 -33.52 -2.59 7.90
N LYS A 63 -32.22 -2.76 8.06
CA LYS A 63 -31.21 -2.33 7.08
C LYS A 63 -31.00 -3.36 5.96
N THR A 64 -30.99 -4.66 6.29
CA THR A 64 -30.71 -5.72 5.32
C THR A 64 -31.97 -6.22 4.61
N GLY A 65 -33.16 -6.02 5.19
CA GLY A 65 -34.41 -6.65 4.74
C GLY A 65 -34.49 -8.17 5.02
N MET A 66 -33.46 -8.76 5.61
CA MET A 66 -33.39 -10.20 5.93
C MET A 66 -34.00 -10.50 7.28
N ASN A 67 -34.50 -11.72 7.46
CA ASN A 67 -35.01 -12.14 8.76
C ASN A 67 -33.87 -12.37 9.78
N THR A 68 -34.23 -12.52 11.06
CA THR A 68 -33.25 -12.69 12.16
C THR A 68 -32.37 -13.93 11.98
N LYS A 69 -32.92 -15.03 11.46
CA LYS A 69 -32.18 -16.27 11.25
C LYS A 69 -31.12 -16.11 10.14
N GLU A 70 -31.51 -15.48 9.04
CA GLU A 70 -30.58 -15.20 7.91
C GLU A 70 -29.45 -14.27 8.37
N ASN A 71 -29.78 -13.19 9.08
CA ASN A 71 -28.78 -12.29 9.63
C ASN A 71 -27.82 -13.02 10.60
N GLY A 72 -28.36 -13.90 11.46
CA GLY A 72 -27.56 -14.71 12.38
C GLY A 72 -26.57 -15.62 11.65
N LEU A 73 -27.00 -16.29 10.58
CA LEU A 73 -26.12 -17.14 9.77
C LEU A 73 -25.00 -16.35 9.09
N LEU A 74 -25.28 -15.14 8.60
CA LEU A 74 -24.26 -14.29 7.99
C LEU A 74 -23.26 -13.76 9.02
N ILE A 75 -23.74 -13.38 10.22
CA ILE A 75 -22.86 -12.99 11.32
C ILE A 75 -21.96 -14.16 11.72
N GLN A 76 -22.53 -15.35 11.87
CA GLN A 76 -21.75 -16.55 12.18
C GLN A 76 -20.68 -16.83 11.13
N ALA A 77 -21.03 -16.74 9.84
CA ALA A 77 -20.05 -16.91 8.75
C ALA A 77 -18.91 -15.89 8.80
N LEU A 78 -19.22 -14.63 9.14
CA LEU A 78 -18.20 -13.60 9.31
C LEU A 78 -17.30 -13.85 10.51
N ILE A 79 -17.83 -14.41 11.61
CA ILE A 79 -17.06 -14.84 12.80
C ILE A 79 -16.13 -16.00 12.43
N GLU A 80 -16.66 -17.05 11.79
CA GLU A 80 -15.88 -18.22 11.35
C GLU A 80 -14.72 -17.82 10.44
N LYS A 81 -14.95 -16.83 9.56
CA LYS A 81 -13.94 -16.25 8.67
C LYS A 81 -13.05 -15.22 9.37
N ARG A 82 -13.25 -14.95 10.67
CA ARG A 82 -12.50 -13.99 11.46
C ARG A 82 -12.51 -12.56 10.90
N PHE A 83 -13.64 -12.12 10.40
CA PHE A 83 -13.86 -10.71 10.05
C PHE A 83 -14.35 -9.90 11.24
N ILE A 84 -15.18 -10.51 12.07
CA ILE A 84 -15.74 -9.89 13.25
C ILE A 84 -15.62 -10.84 14.46
N ASP A 85 -15.65 -10.27 15.65
CA ASP A 85 -15.75 -11.00 16.90
C ASP A 85 -17.01 -10.55 17.65
N LEU A 86 -17.55 -11.45 18.50
CA LEU A 86 -18.60 -11.11 19.47
C LEU A 86 -17.94 -10.94 20.84
N LYS A 87 -18.30 -9.84 21.51
CA LYS A 87 -17.87 -9.51 22.88
C LYS A 87 -19.08 -9.20 23.75
N LEU A 88 -18.99 -9.49 25.02
CA LEU A 88 -19.93 -9.02 26.02
C LEU A 88 -19.38 -7.72 26.61
N GLU A 89 -20.13 -6.64 26.49
CA GLU A 89 -19.77 -5.32 27.01
C GLU A 89 -20.85 -4.84 27.99
N ASN A 90 -20.44 -4.21 29.07
CA ASN A 90 -21.34 -3.58 30.02
C ASN A 90 -21.72 -2.18 29.53
N ILE A 91 -22.89 -2.07 28.91
CA ILE A 91 -23.42 -0.79 28.43
C ILE A 91 -24.60 -0.37 29.32
N LYS A 92 -24.46 0.76 30.03
CA LYS A 92 -25.48 1.29 30.93
C LYS A 92 -25.95 0.25 31.96
N GLU A 93 -24.99 -0.43 32.63
CA GLU A 93 -25.24 -1.43 33.67
C GLU A 93 -25.95 -2.71 33.18
N LYS A 94 -25.98 -2.94 31.88
CA LYS A 94 -26.49 -4.19 31.28
C LYS A 94 -25.44 -4.82 30.39
N GLU A 95 -25.25 -6.12 30.57
CA GLU A 95 -24.45 -6.90 29.62
C GLU A 95 -25.15 -6.99 28.28
N GLN A 96 -24.45 -6.59 27.23
CA GLN A 96 -24.94 -6.65 25.86
C GLN A 96 -23.91 -7.30 24.94
N GLU A 97 -24.42 -8.07 23.99
CA GLU A 97 -23.58 -8.58 22.90
C GLU A 97 -23.18 -7.43 21.97
N CYS A 98 -21.88 -7.30 21.76
CA CYS A 98 -21.29 -6.30 20.88
C CYS A 98 -20.51 -6.98 19.76
N ILE A 99 -20.53 -6.38 18.59
CA ILE A 99 -19.69 -6.75 17.46
C ILE A 99 -18.41 -5.93 17.50
N ASP A 100 -17.27 -6.61 17.39
CA ASP A 100 -15.97 -5.99 17.18
C ASP A 100 -15.51 -6.22 15.72
N ILE A 101 -15.29 -5.13 14.99
CA ILE A 101 -14.85 -5.15 13.58
C ILE A 101 -13.35 -4.92 13.40
N SER A 102 -12.58 -4.89 14.48
CA SER A 102 -11.12 -4.64 14.42
C SER A 102 -10.41 -5.57 13.47
N ASN A 103 -10.79 -6.85 13.45
CA ASN A 103 -10.23 -7.85 12.54
C ASN A 103 -10.52 -7.54 11.07
N THR A 104 -11.68 -6.97 10.76
CA THR A 104 -12.00 -6.52 9.39
C THR A 104 -11.01 -5.45 8.93
N LEU A 105 -10.75 -4.45 9.76
CA LEU A 105 -9.84 -3.37 9.42
C LEU A 105 -8.41 -3.88 9.22
N MET A 106 -7.94 -4.79 10.09
CA MET A 106 -6.64 -5.45 9.93
C MET A 106 -6.54 -6.25 8.63
N LYS A 107 -7.57 -7.04 8.28
CA LYS A 107 -7.59 -7.81 7.02
C LYS A 107 -7.55 -6.91 5.78
N ILE A 108 -8.24 -5.78 5.81
CA ILE A 108 -8.20 -4.79 4.73
C ILE A 108 -6.78 -4.19 4.62
N GLU A 109 -6.15 -3.85 5.73
CA GLU A 109 -4.80 -3.31 5.76
C GLU A 109 -3.77 -4.30 5.22
N ASP A 110 -3.83 -5.54 5.66
CA ASP A 110 -2.99 -6.64 5.17
C ASP A 110 -3.17 -6.85 3.66
N PHE A 111 -4.41 -6.82 3.19
CA PHE A 111 -4.73 -6.96 1.78
C PHE A 111 -4.10 -5.84 0.94
N LEU A 112 -4.31 -4.58 1.34
CA LEU A 112 -3.77 -3.42 0.64
C LEU A 112 -2.23 -3.40 0.65
N SER A 113 -1.63 -3.83 1.75
CA SER A 113 -0.18 -3.95 1.88
C SER A 113 0.40 -4.99 0.92
N LYS A 114 -0.25 -6.15 0.80
CA LYS A 114 0.15 -7.20 -0.15
C LYS A 114 -0.03 -6.77 -1.60
N GLU A 115 -1.16 -6.16 -1.94
CA GLU A 115 -1.42 -5.66 -3.30
C GLU A 115 -0.36 -4.62 -3.72
N LYS A 116 0.01 -3.71 -2.81
CA LYS A 116 1.08 -2.74 -3.05
C LYS A 116 2.45 -3.39 -3.29
N ILE A 117 2.77 -4.45 -2.54
CA ILE A 117 4.03 -5.20 -2.73
C ILE A 117 4.03 -5.92 -4.09
N GLU A 118 2.91 -6.54 -4.47
CA GLU A 118 2.77 -7.23 -5.76
C GLU A 118 2.89 -6.27 -6.95
N ASP A 119 2.24 -5.11 -6.88
CA ASP A 119 2.31 -4.10 -7.92
C ASP A 119 3.72 -3.52 -8.05
N ASN A 120 4.40 -3.26 -6.93
CA ASN A 120 5.79 -2.83 -6.94
C ASN A 120 6.70 -3.90 -7.57
N ASN A 121 6.50 -5.17 -7.24
CA ASN A 121 7.26 -6.27 -7.82
C ASN A 121 7.01 -6.41 -9.34
N LYS A 122 5.77 -6.21 -9.80
CA LYS A 122 5.46 -6.19 -11.25
C LYS A 122 6.16 -5.04 -11.95
N GLN A 123 6.14 -3.85 -11.37
CA GLN A 123 6.83 -2.69 -11.93
C GLN A 123 8.35 -2.90 -12.01
N ILE A 124 8.96 -3.50 -10.97
CA ILE A 124 10.39 -3.82 -10.98
C ILE A 124 10.70 -4.84 -12.08
N ARG A 125 9.89 -5.89 -12.24
CA ARG A 125 10.08 -6.90 -13.30
C ARG A 125 9.96 -6.30 -14.70
N GLN A 126 8.96 -5.43 -14.91
CA GLN A 126 8.78 -4.74 -16.20
C GLN A 126 9.97 -3.83 -16.47
N ASN A 127 10.37 -3.01 -15.50
CA ASN A 127 11.54 -2.14 -15.61
C ASN A 127 12.82 -2.93 -15.93
N TYR A 128 13.02 -4.06 -15.26
CA TYR A 128 14.16 -4.96 -15.55
C TYR A 128 14.13 -5.46 -17.00
N SER A 129 12.99 -5.96 -17.47
CA SER A 129 12.83 -6.41 -18.87
C SER A 129 13.12 -5.29 -19.87
N ASP A 130 12.63 -4.10 -19.61
CA ASP A 130 12.83 -2.93 -20.48
C ASP A 130 14.31 -2.50 -20.53
N ILE A 131 15.01 -2.59 -19.37
CA ILE A 131 16.44 -2.29 -19.27
C ILE A 131 17.26 -3.34 -20.05
N CYS A 132 16.94 -4.64 -19.91
CA CYS A 132 17.62 -5.69 -20.66
C CYS A 132 17.49 -5.47 -22.16
N THR A 133 16.29 -5.23 -22.66
CA THR A 133 16.04 -4.93 -24.08
C THR A 133 16.80 -3.69 -24.54
N LEU A 134 16.87 -2.63 -23.72
CA LEU A 134 17.63 -1.43 -24.03
C LEU A 134 19.13 -1.76 -24.25
N PHE A 135 19.73 -2.55 -23.37
CA PHE A 135 21.14 -2.91 -23.50
C PHE A 135 21.40 -3.87 -24.68
N GLU A 136 20.52 -4.85 -24.92
CA GLU A 136 20.67 -5.75 -26.07
C GLU A 136 20.64 -5.00 -27.40
N ILE A 137 19.77 -4.00 -27.53
CA ILE A 137 19.71 -3.13 -28.71
C ILE A 137 21.02 -2.33 -28.88
N ASN A 138 21.52 -1.72 -27.81
CA ASN A 138 22.71 -0.86 -27.87
C ASN A 138 24.01 -1.64 -28.02
N LEU A 139 24.09 -2.87 -27.49
CA LEU A 139 25.25 -3.75 -27.61
C LEU A 139 25.23 -4.59 -28.89
N GLY A 140 24.08 -4.70 -29.56
CA GLY A 140 23.91 -5.53 -30.77
C GLY A 140 24.05 -7.04 -30.51
N ARG A 141 23.89 -7.48 -29.26
CA ARG A 141 23.98 -8.88 -28.83
C ARG A 141 23.13 -9.18 -27.61
N SER A 142 22.84 -10.46 -27.39
CA SER A 142 22.22 -10.91 -26.15
C SER A 142 23.13 -10.71 -24.94
N LEU A 143 22.51 -10.51 -23.78
CA LEU A 143 23.21 -10.31 -22.51
C LEU A 143 23.68 -11.63 -21.93
N SER A 144 24.85 -11.63 -21.34
CA SER A 144 25.40 -12.78 -20.61
C SER A 144 24.69 -12.95 -19.25
N PRO A 145 24.73 -14.16 -18.63
CA PRO A 145 24.14 -14.36 -17.30
C PRO A 145 24.66 -13.40 -16.21
N VAL A 146 25.93 -13.03 -16.29
CA VAL A 146 26.53 -12.06 -15.34
C VAL A 146 25.94 -10.66 -15.53
N GLU A 147 25.78 -10.23 -16.78
CA GLU A 147 25.17 -8.93 -17.12
C GLU A 147 23.69 -8.89 -16.70
N LEU A 148 22.93 -9.97 -16.91
CA LEU A 148 21.56 -10.10 -16.46
C LEU A 148 21.44 -9.97 -14.93
N ASN A 149 22.33 -10.62 -14.17
CA ASN A 149 22.35 -10.50 -12.72
C ASN A 149 22.66 -9.07 -12.27
N LEU A 150 23.64 -8.42 -12.87
CA LEU A 150 23.98 -7.02 -12.59
C LEU A 150 22.80 -6.08 -12.83
N LEU A 151 22.09 -6.24 -13.93
CA LEU A 151 20.91 -5.43 -14.24
C LEU A 151 19.76 -5.73 -13.28
N ASN A 152 19.53 -6.99 -12.90
CA ASN A 152 18.48 -7.36 -11.94
C ASN A 152 18.70 -6.73 -10.56
N GLU A 153 19.94 -6.67 -10.09
CA GLU A 153 20.27 -6.00 -8.82
C GLU A 153 20.02 -4.49 -8.89
N ASN A 154 20.29 -3.87 -10.03
CA ASN A 154 20.21 -2.43 -10.20
C ASN A 154 18.85 -1.91 -10.68
N ALA A 155 18.01 -2.74 -11.31
CA ALA A 155 16.65 -2.39 -11.75
C ALA A 155 15.71 -1.98 -10.62
N LYS A 156 16.06 -2.30 -9.37
CA LYS A 156 15.32 -1.87 -8.16
C LYS A 156 15.58 -0.39 -7.81
N PHE A 157 16.70 0.15 -8.23
CA PHE A 157 17.20 1.48 -7.83
C PHE A 157 17.17 2.49 -8.97
N TYR A 158 17.19 2.03 -10.23
CA TYR A 158 17.26 2.85 -11.41
C TYR A 158 16.17 2.44 -12.40
N LYS A 159 15.60 3.43 -13.08
CA LYS A 159 14.60 3.20 -14.12
C LYS A 159 15.27 3.11 -15.50
N LYS A 160 14.53 2.61 -16.50
CA LYS A 160 14.99 2.56 -17.90
C LYS A 160 15.55 3.91 -18.38
N GLY A 161 14.86 5.03 -18.09
CA GLY A 161 15.30 6.37 -18.48
C GLY A 161 16.63 6.81 -17.87
N ASP A 162 16.98 6.29 -16.69
CA ASP A 162 18.30 6.57 -16.08
C ASP A 162 19.40 5.86 -16.89
N PHE A 163 19.17 4.62 -17.29
CA PHE A 163 20.11 3.89 -18.15
C PHE A 163 20.20 4.48 -19.56
N GLU A 164 19.11 4.99 -20.15
CA GLU A 164 19.13 5.70 -21.44
C GLU A 164 20.06 6.91 -21.35
N ARG A 165 19.99 7.71 -20.31
CA ARG A 165 20.91 8.84 -20.06
C ARG A 165 22.36 8.37 -19.90
N ALA A 166 22.58 7.34 -19.08
CA ALA A 166 23.92 6.80 -18.86
C ALA A 166 24.56 6.30 -20.16
N ILE A 167 23.81 5.53 -20.97
CA ILE A 167 24.26 5.05 -22.29
C ILE A 167 24.62 6.23 -23.18
N PHE A 168 23.76 7.24 -23.26
CA PHE A 168 24.01 8.43 -24.07
C PHE A 168 25.29 9.18 -23.66
N GLU A 169 25.55 9.35 -22.37
CA GLU A 169 26.75 10.04 -21.91
C GLU A 169 28.02 9.23 -22.09
N ILE A 170 27.93 7.91 -21.88
CA ILE A 170 29.08 7.01 -22.03
C ILE A 170 29.46 6.84 -23.51
N SER A 171 28.48 6.67 -24.39
CA SER A 171 28.71 6.51 -25.84
C SER A 171 29.44 7.66 -26.50
N LYS A 172 29.48 8.85 -25.87
CA LYS A 172 30.26 9.99 -26.36
C LYS A 172 31.79 9.82 -26.19
N LYS A 173 32.21 8.96 -25.27
CA LYS A 173 33.60 8.88 -24.85
C LYS A 173 34.19 7.46 -24.90
N ASN A 174 33.35 6.45 -24.71
CA ASN A 174 33.76 5.05 -24.56
C ASN A 174 32.77 4.10 -25.24
N ASP A 175 33.19 2.85 -25.42
CA ASP A 175 32.26 1.77 -25.75
C ASP A 175 31.27 1.53 -24.63
N ILE A 176 30.02 1.24 -25.01
CA ILE A 176 28.94 0.99 -24.06
C ILE A 176 29.21 -0.26 -23.27
N SER A 177 29.22 -0.13 -21.94
CA SER A 177 29.35 -1.24 -21.00
C SER A 177 28.35 -1.07 -19.85
N ILE A 178 27.71 -2.16 -19.44
CA ILE A 178 26.75 -2.16 -18.31
C ILE A 178 27.42 -1.67 -17.03
N ASN A 179 28.66 -2.12 -16.76
CA ASN A 179 29.39 -1.68 -15.58
C ASN A 179 29.65 -0.18 -15.56
N LEU A 180 30.06 0.40 -16.69
CA LEU A 180 30.29 1.84 -16.80
C LEU A 180 28.98 2.63 -16.62
N CYS A 181 27.87 2.13 -17.16
CA CYS A 181 26.55 2.77 -16.96
C CYS A 181 26.13 2.75 -15.48
N ILE A 182 26.31 1.63 -14.79
CA ILE A 182 26.00 1.51 -13.37
C ILE A 182 26.89 2.41 -12.53
N GLU A 183 28.19 2.48 -12.83
CA GLU A 183 29.14 3.34 -12.14
C GLU A 183 28.79 4.82 -12.34
N TYR A 184 28.47 5.23 -13.57
CA TYR A 184 27.98 6.56 -13.88
C TYR A 184 26.76 6.93 -13.02
N LEU A 185 25.73 6.06 -12.96
CA LEU A 185 24.53 6.29 -12.19
C LEU A 185 24.78 6.37 -10.68
N LYS A 186 25.71 5.57 -10.16
CA LYS A 186 26.13 5.63 -8.75
C LYS A 186 26.81 6.97 -8.41
N ASN A 187 27.66 7.44 -9.30
CA ASN A 187 28.37 8.71 -9.13
C ASN A 187 27.41 9.90 -9.23
N GLU A 188 26.46 9.88 -10.20
CA GLU A 188 25.42 10.91 -10.31
C GLU A 188 24.59 11.00 -9.02
N LYS A 189 24.14 9.89 -8.46
CA LYS A 189 23.42 9.87 -7.18
C LYS A 189 24.24 10.38 -5.99
N LYS A 190 25.55 10.15 -6.00
CA LYS A 190 26.43 10.65 -4.93
C LYS A 190 26.53 12.16 -4.98
N ILE A 191 26.73 12.71 -6.17
CA ILE A 191 26.79 14.17 -6.40
C ILE A 191 25.49 14.84 -5.98
N ILE A 192 24.33 14.31 -6.39
CA ILE A 192 23.01 14.85 -6.02
C ILE A 192 22.85 14.89 -4.50
N LYS A 193 23.20 13.82 -3.77
CA LYS A 193 23.12 13.77 -2.31
C LYS A 193 24.06 14.76 -1.61
N GLU A 194 25.22 15.05 -2.18
CA GLU A 194 26.15 16.04 -1.64
C GLU A 194 25.59 17.45 -1.83
N VAL A 195 25.05 17.77 -3.00
CA VAL A 195 24.39 19.05 -3.30
C VAL A 195 23.17 19.28 -2.42
N ASP A 196 22.31 18.26 -2.21
CA ASP A 196 21.15 18.37 -1.34
C ASP A 196 21.56 18.68 0.12
N LYS A 197 22.63 18.05 0.63
CA LYS A 197 23.16 18.34 1.97
C LYS A 197 23.73 19.75 2.10
N GLU A 198 24.38 20.26 1.05
CA GLU A 198 24.88 21.62 1.03
C GLU A 198 23.73 22.63 1.02
N HIS A 199 22.67 22.36 0.25
CA HIS A 199 21.46 23.19 0.24
C HIS A 199 20.73 23.16 1.59
N GLU A 200 20.54 22.00 2.22
CA GLU A 200 19.95 21.89 3.56
C GLU A 200 20.76 22.70 4.59
N LYS A 201 22.09 22.60 4.54
CA LYS A 201 22.97 23.36 5.43
C LYS A 201 22.86 24.86 5.20
N ALA A 202 22.87 25.32 3.94
CA ALA A 202 22.69 26.72 3.60
C ALA A 202 21.36 27.31 4.09
N ILE A 203 20.27 26.51 4.00
CA ILE A 203 18.93 26.87 4.50
C ILE A 203 18.97 27.01 6.03
N LEU A 204 19.58 26.06 6.74
CA LEU A 204 19.73 26.12 8.21
C LEU A 204 20.56 27.33 8.65
N ASP A 205 21.71 27.58 8.02
CA ASP A 205 22.58 28.72 8.29
C ASP A 205 21.82 30.06 8.06
N PHE A 206 20.98 30.13 7.04
CA PHE A 206 20.13 31.29 6.78
C PHE A 206 19.12 31.52 7.89
N PHE A 207 18.39 30.50 8.35
CA PHE A 207 17.45 30.63 9.46
C PHE A 207 18.14 30.99 10.79
N GLU A 208 19.31 30.44 11.07
CA GLU A 208 20.08 30.82 12.25
C GLU A 208 20.55 32.30 12.20
N SER A 209 20.88 32.81 11.01
CA SER A 209 21.26 34.20 10.83
C SER A 209 20.14 35.19 11.10
N ILE A 210 18.92 34.83 10.78
CA ILE A 210 17.71 35.63 11.06
C ILE A 210 17.44 35.68 12.56
N ASN A 211 17.50 34.49 13.22
CA ASN A 211 17.22 34.40 14.67
C ASN A 211 18.26 35.09 15.56
N LYS A 212 19.48 35.33 15.08
CA LYS A 212 20.52 36.07 15.79
C LYS A 212 20.40 37.61 15.66
N LYS A 213 19.51 38.08 14.76
CA LYS A 213 19.26 39.51 14.52
C LYS A 213 17.99 40.04 15.16
N SER A 214 17.24 39.17 15.81
CA SER A 214 16.04 39.50 16.62
C SER A 214 16.39 39.45 18.09
#